data_d7700d9fd58acea3cb005c594ad4c030
#
_entry.id   d7700d9fd58acea3cb005c594ad4c030
#
_cell.length_a   1.000
_cell.length_b   1.000
_cell.length_c   1.000
_cell.angle_alpha   90.00
_cell.angle_beta   90.00
_cell.angle_gamma   90.00
#
_symmetry.space_group_name_H-M   'P 1'
#
loop_
_entity.id
_entity.type
_entity.pdbx_description
1 polymer ?
#
loop_
_entity_poly.entity_id
_entity_poly.type
_entity_poly.pdbx_seq_one_letter_code
_entity_poly.pdbx_strand_id
1 'polypeptide(L)'
;ASDVYKRQALINASYNLDLVEQRLILLAIVEARESGRGINANRPLTVHAASYINQFHVARQTAYQALKDACKDLFARQFSYQEKREKGVANVTSRWVSQIAYIDDTASVELIFSPAIIPLITRLEEQFTSYELKQISGLNSAYAVRLYELLIAWRSTGKTPVLELAEFRQKLGVLENEYSRMHDFKKRVLDPAIKHVSEHTDITVKVEQHKAGRSISGFSFRFKQKQQPKIDKPIDPKRDPNTPDFFIDMTDSQRHFFAHKLSVLPEMSEYSVGTESYEDFAKRIAEMLLEPEKFRTFYPLPVSYTHLTLPTIYSV
;
A
#
# COMPACT_ATOMS: atom_id res chain seq x y z
N ALA A 1 0.13 7.53 -7.62
CA ALA A 1 0.74 6.35 -7.01
C ALA A 1 -0.26 5.67 -6.09
N SER A 2 -0.46 4.37 -6.30
CA SER A 2 -1.39 3.56 -5.50
C SER A 2 -0.75 3.23 -4.15
N ASP A 3 -1.08 4.01 -3.13
CA ASP A 3 -0.48 3.85 -1.81
C ASP A 3 -1.23 2.82 -0.96
N VAL A 4 -0.49 1.93 -0.35
CA VAL A 4 -0.97 0.99 0.67
C VAL A 4 -0.78 1.63 2.05
N TYR A 5 -1.81 1.57 2.87
CA TYR A 5 -1.77 2.07 4.25
C TYR A 5 -2.13 0.94 5.21
N LYS A 6 -1.29 0.73 6.19
CA LYS A 6 -1.52 -0.24 7.28
C LYS A 6 -1.17 0.37 8.61
N ARG A 7 -2.02 0.15 9.61
CA ARG A 7 -1.74 0.55 10.98
C ARG A 7 -0.54 -0.22 11.53
N GLN A 8 0.26 0.43 12.39
CA GLN A 8 1.43 -0.20 13.02
C GLN A 8 1.10 -1.55 13.71
N ALA A 9 -0.09 -1.65 14.32
CA ALA A 9 -0.57 -2.89 14.91
C ALA A 9 -0.65 -4.04 13.88
N LEU A 10 -1.09 -3.76 12.65
CA LEU A 10 -1.17 -4.76 11.57
C LEU A 10 0.23 -5.08 11.00
N ILE A 11 1.10 -4.09 10.88
CA ILE A 11 2.50 -4.33 10.48
C ILE A 11 3.20 -5.27 11.44
N ASN A 12 2.97 -5.10 12.75
CA ASN A 12 3.54 -5.94 13.80
C ASN A 12 2.76 -7.22 14.07
N ALA A 13 1.61 -7.43 13.42
CA ALA A 13 0.79 -8.63 13.58
C ALA A 13 1.51 -9.88 13.08
N SER A 14 1.19 -11.00 13.69
CA SER A 14 1.63 -12.32 13.25
C SER A 14 0.59 -12.95 12.36
N TYR A 15 0.97 -13.31 11.14
CA TYR A 15 0.12 -14.04 10.20
C TYR A 15 0.97 -14.77 9.16
N ASN A 16 0.42 -15.85 8.66
CA ASN A 16 0.99 -16.60 7.55
C ASN A 16 0.04 -16.47 6.35
N LEU A 17 0.48 -15.73 5.34
CA LEU A 17 -0.19 -15.57 4.05
C LEU A 17 0.81 -15.92 2.96
N ASP A 18 0.35 -16.60 1.92
CA ASP A 18 1.19 -16.75 0.74
C ASP A 18 1.28 -15.45 -0.08
N LEU A 19 2.08 -15.45 -1.11
CA LEU A 19 2.33 -14.25 -1.90
C LEU A 19 1.07 -13.79 -2.65
N VAL A 20 0.25 -14.72 -3.15
CA VAL A 20 -0.97 -14.38 -3.90
C VAL A 20 -2.03 -13.80 -2.96
N GLU A 21 -2.18 -14.39 -1.78
CA GLU A 21 -3.07 -13.90 -0.72
C GLU A 21 -2.68 -12.48 -0.28
N GLN A 22 -1.37 -12.24 -0.04
CA GLN A 22 -0.87 -10.91 0.34
C GLN A 22 -1.14 -9.88 -0.76
N ARG A 23 -0.83 -10.20 -2.01
CA ARG A 23 -1.06 -9.33 -3.16
C ARG A 23 -2.53 -9.01 -3.37
N LEU A 24 -3.41 -10.01 -3.21
CA LEU A 24 -4.86 -9.84 -3.33
C LEU A 24 -5.40 -8.87 -2.27
N ILE A 25 -4.99 -9.03 -1.01
CA ILE A 25 -5.38 -8.13 0.08
C ILE A 25 -4.91 -6.69 -0.21
N LEU A 26 -3.65 -6.53 -0.62
CA LEU A 26 -3.09 -5.21 -0.89
C LEU A 26 -3.78 -4.51 -2.06
N LEU A 27 -4.07 -5.25 -3.12
CA LEU A 27 -4.79 -4.73 -4.27
C LEU A 27 -6.22 -4.36 -3.90
N ALA A 28 -6.93 -5.18 -3.10
CA ALA A 28 -8.27 -4.86 -2.63
C ALA A 28 -8.30 -3.58 -1.78
N ILE A 29 -7.30 -3.36 -0.92
CA ILE A 29 -7.17 -2.12 -0.13
C ILE A 29 -7.01 -0.90 -1.05
N VAL A 30 -6.15 -1.00 -2.06
CA VAL A 30 -5.88 0.10 -2.99
C VAL A 30 -7.12 0.40 -3.85
N GLU A 31 -7.71 -0.60 -4.50
CA GLU A 31 -8.89 -0.43 -5.36
C GLU A 31 -10.10 0.14 -4.59
N ALA A 32 -10.30 -0.31 -3.34
CA ALA A 32 -11.37 0.24 -2.50
C ALA A 32 -11.19 1.73 -2.20
N ARG A 33 -9.95 2.17 -2.06
CA ARG A 33 -9.62 3.58 -1.80
C ARG A 33 -9.72 4.42 -3.07
N GLU A 34 -9.17 3.94 -4.18
CA GLU A 34 -9.21 4.63 -5.47
C GLU A 34 -10.63 4.79 -6.00
N SER A 35 -11.50 3.81 -5.78
CA SER A 35 -12.91 3.89 -6.15
C SER A 35 -13.74 4.87 -5.29
N GLY A 36 -13.17 5.42 -4.21
CA GLY A 36 -13.86 6.30 -3.27
C GLY A 36 -14.98 5.62 -2.46
N ARG A 37 -15.23 4.32 -2.66
CA ARG A 37 -16.29 3.57 -1.96
C ARG A 37 -15.96 3.25 -0.50
N GLY A 38 -14.68 3.38 -0.13
CA GLY A 38 -14.19 3.02 1.19
C GLY A 38 -14.26 1.52 1.47
N ILE A 39 -13.76 1.12 2.64
CA ILE A 39 -13.78 -0.27 3.10
C ILE A 39 -14.75 -0.38 4.27
N ASN A 40 -15.74 -1.26 4.16
CA ASN A 40 -16.67 -1.55 5.24
C ASN A 40 -17.01 -3.05 5.30
N ALA A 41 -17.59 -3.48 6.43
CA ALA A 41 -17.91 -4.89 6.67
C ALA A 41 -19.19 -5.40 5.97
N ASN A 42 -19.93 -4.52 5.28
CA ASN A 42 -21.25 -4.85 4.75
C ASN A 42 -21.31 -4.88 3.21
N ARG A 43 -20.23 -4.48 2.55
CA ARG A 43 -20.19 -4.43 1.09
C ARG A 43 -18.98 -5.18 0.57
N PRO A 44 -19.17 -6.08 -0.41
CA PRO A 44 -18.06 -6.76 -1.05
C PRO A 44 -17.23 -5.76 -1.86
N LEU A 45 -15.92 -5.98 -1.84
CA LEU A 45 -14.96 -5.36 -2.72
C LEU A 45 -14.70 -6.31 -3.87
N THR A 46 -14.65 -5.79 -5.09
CA THR A 46 -14.41 -6.57 -6.29
C THR A 46 -13.01 -6.27 -6.81
N VAL A 47 -12.19 -7.30 -6.94
CA VAL A 47 -10.85 -7.23 -7.53
C VAL A 47 -10.85 -8.04 -8.82
N HIS A 48 -10.64 -7.37 -9.95
CA HIS A 48 -10.57 -8.05 -11.24
C HIS A 48 -9.21 -8.73 -11.44
N ALA A 49 -9.23 -9.93 -12.01
CA ALA A 49 -8.00 -10.66 -12.32
C ALA A 49 -7.08 -9.85 -13.27
N ALA A 50 -7.65 -9.03 -14.13
CA ALA A 50 -6.89 -8.12 -15.00
C ALA A 50 -6.06 -7.11 -14.18
N SER A 51 -6.62 -6.50 -13.12
CA SER A 51 -5.89 -5.61 -12.21
C SER A 51 -4.72 -6.33 -11.55
N TYR A 52 -4.96 -7.55 -11.06
CA TYR A 52 -3.92 -8.38 -10.46
C TYR A 52 -2.78 -8.71 -11.44
N ILE A 53 -3.13 -9.13 -12.67
CA ILE A 53 -2.18 -9.45 -13.73
C ILE A 53 -1.32 -8.24 -14.08
N ASN A 54 -1.96 -7.08 -14.29
CA ASN A 54 -1.29 -5.84 -14.68
C ASN A 54 -0.40 -5.29 -13.57
N GLN A 55 -0.89 -5.30 -12.32
CA GLN A 55 -0.15 -4.76 -11.18
C GLN A 55 1.09 -5.57 -10.83
N PHE A 56 1.01 -6.91 -10.90
CA PHE A 56 2.09 -7.79 -10.47
C PHE A 56 2.83 -8.47 -11.61
N HIS A 57 2.50 -8.12 -12.87
CA HIS A 57 3.15 -8.64 -14.08
C HIS A 57 3.21 -10.17 -14.12
N VAL A 58 2.12 -10.82 -13.71
CA VAL A 58 2.02 -12.28 -13.68
C VAL A 58 1.43 -12.82 -14.98
N ALA A 59 1.78 -14.06 -15.33
CA ALA A 59 1.26 -14.71 -16.53
C ALA A 59 -0.26 -14.95 -16.38
N ARG A 60 -1.03 -14.55 -17.40
CA ARG A 60 -2.49 -14.64 -17.39
C ARG A 60 -3.01 -16.05 -17.10
N GLN A 61 -2.39 -17.06 -17.69
CA GLN A 61 -2.81 -18.46 -17.55
C GLN A 61 -2.73 -18.96 -16.09
N THR A 62 -1.71 -18.53 -15.34
CA THR A 62 -1.51 -18.95 -13.95
C THR A 62 -2.28 -18.08 -12.96
N ALA A 63 -2.56 -16.83 -13.32
CA ALA A 63 -3.21 -15.88 -12.42
C ALA A 63 -4.63 -16.30 -12.01
N TYR A 64 -5.43 -16.79 -12.95
CA TYR A 64 -6.81 -17.20 -12.67
C TYR A 64 -6.87 -18.33 -11.65
N GLN A 65 -6.07 -19.39 -11.86
CA GLN A 65 -6.05 -20.52 -10.94
C GLN A 65 -5.47 -20.11 -9.58
N ALA A 66 -4.39 -19.32 -9.59
CA ALA A 66 -3.78 -18.82 -8.35
C ALA A 66 -4.76 -17.98 -7.52
N LEU A 67 -5.58 -17.13 -8.17
CA LEU A 67 -6.61 -16.35 -7.48
C LEU A 67 -7.74 -17.24 -6.93
N LYS A 68 -8.17 -18.28 -7.66
CA LYS A 68 -9.16 -19.26 -7.18
C LYS A 68 -8.66 -20.00 -5.94
N ASP A 69 -7.41 -20.43 -5.95
CA ASP A 69 -6.79 -21.13 -4.82
C ASP A 69 -6.61 -20.19 -3.63
N ALA A 70 -6.13 -18.95 -3.88
CA ALA A 70 -6.03 -17.92 -2.85
C ALA A 70 -7.38 -17.61 -2.19
N CYS A 71 -8.51 -17.63 -2.93
CA CYS A 71 -9.83 -17.46 -2.34
C CYS A 71 -10.18 -18.55 -1.33
N LYS A 72 -9.82 -19.80 -1.61
CA LYS A 72 -10.08 -20.91 -0.69
C LYS A 72 -9.24 -20.81 0.57
N ASP A 73 -7.95 -20.53 0.39
CA ASP A 73 -6.98 -20.50 1.49
C ASP A 73 -7.15 -19.25 2.36
N LEU A 74 -7.33 -18.06 1.76
CA LEU A 74 -7.48 -16.80 2.49
C LEU A 74 -8.66 -16.80 3.46
N PHE A 75 -9.75 -17.49 3.14
CA PHE A 75 -10.90 -17.60 4.04
C PHE A 75 -10.54 -18.31 5.36
N ALA A 76 -9.61 -19.24 5.33
CA ALA A 76 -9.12 -19.95 6.54
C ALA A 76 -8.05 -19.16 7.30
N ARG A 77 -7.39 -18.17 6.66
CA ARG A 77 -6.27 -17.44 7.26
C ARG A 77 -6.70 -16.55 8.41
N GLN A 78 -5.84 -16.52 9.41
CA GLN A 78 -6.00 -15.69 10.60
C GLN A 78 -4.79 -14.77 10.78
N PHE A 79 -4.97 -13.70 11.52
CA PHE A 79 -3.91 -12.84 12.02
C PHE A 79 -4.12 -12.59 13.51
N SER A 80 -3.01 -12.38 14.22
CA SER A 80 -3.05 -12.06 15.64
C SER A 80 -2.24 -10.80 15.92
N TYR A 81 -2.78 -9.93 16.75
CA TYR A 81 -2.17 -8.67 17.15
C TYR A 81 -2.48 -8.33 18.60
N GLN A 82 -1.69 -7.43 19.18
CA GLN A 82 -1.92 -6.92 20.53
C GLN A 82 -2.66 -5.58 20.46
N GLU A 83 -3.66 -5.44 21.28
CA GLU A 83 -4.45 -4.22 21.44
C GLU A 83 -4.43 -3.77 22.90
N LYS A 84 -4.04 -2.51 23.12
CA LYS A 84 -4.10 -1.91 24.45
C LYS A 84 -5.54 -1.51 24.76
N ARG A 85 -6.09 -2.03 25.85
CA ARG A 85 -7.42 -1.72 26.39
C ARG A 85 -7.31 -1.08 27.76
N GLU A 86 -8.43 -0.52 28.27
CA GLU A 86 -8.46 0.11 29.60
C GLU A 86 -7.96 -0.80 30.72
N LYS A 87 -8.22 -2.09 30.66
CA LYS A 87 -7.85 -3.08 31.69
C LYS A 87 -6.66 -3.97 31.31
N GLY A 88 -5.78 -3.52 30.41
CA GLY A 88 -4.58 -4.25 30.02
C GLY A 88 -4.40 -4.45 28.53
N VAL A 89 -3.59 -5.45 28.15
CA VAL A 89 -3.30 -5.80 26.75
C VAL A 89 -4.12 -7.03 26.37
N ALA A 90 -4.90 -6.91 25.30
CA ALA A 90 -5.64 -8.02 24.72
C ALA A 90 -4.86 -8.60 23.52
N ASN A 91 -4.70 -9.93 23.51
CA ASN A 91 -4.25 -10.66 22.34
C ASN A 91 -5.47 -10.98 21.47
N VAL A 92 -5.58 -10.34 20.32
CA VAL A 92 -6.72 -10.48 19.41
C VAL A 92 -6.33 -11.40 18.27
N THR A 93 -7.16 -12.39 17.98
CA THR A 93 -7.06 -13.24 16.80
C THR A 93 -8.33 -13.08 15.96
N SER A 94 -8.16 -12.82 14.67
CA SER A 94 -9.27 -12.65 13.74
C SER A 94 -8.96 -13.25 12.38
N ARG A 95 -9.99 -13.43 11.57
CA ARG A 95 -9.84 -13.76 10.14
C ARG A 95 -9.63 -12.49 9.33
N TRP A 96 -9.01 -12.62 8.17
CA TRP A 96 -8.84 -11.52 7.23
C TRP A 96 -10.15 -11.12 6.56
N VAL A 97 -10.93 -12.10 6.15
CA VAL A 97 -12.19 -11.91 5.45
C VAL A 97 -13.32 -12.63 6.15
N SER A 98 -14.51 -12.05 6.11
CA SER A 98 -15.76 -12.66 6.57
C SER A 98 -16.47 -13.39 5.42
N GLN A 99 -16.21 -12.98 4.19
CA GLN A 99 -16.75 -13.60 2.97
C GLN A 99 -15.73 -13.44 1.86
N ILE A 100 -15.62 -14.45 1.00
CA ILE A 100 -14.84 -14.37 -0.23
C ILE A 100 -15.46 -15.29 -1.29
N ALA A 101 -15.49 -14.84 -2.54
CA ALA A 101 -15.97 -15.58 -3.69
C ALA A 101 -15.11 -15.31 -4.91
N TYR A 102 -14.97 -16.29 -5.77
CA TYR A 102 -14.44 -16.13 -7.12
C TYR A 102 -15.57 -16.24 -8.13
N ILE A 103 -15.69 -15.27 -9.03
CA ILE A 103 -16.72 -15.20 -10.06
C ILE A 103 -16.06 -15.51 -11.41
N ASP A 104 -16.37 -16.67 -11.97
CA ASP A 104 -15.75 -17.16 -13.20
C ASP A 104 -16.09 -16.28 -14.41
N ASP A 105 -17.33 -15.86 -14.56
CA ASP A 105 -17.81 -15.10 -15.72
C ASP A 105 -17.11 -13.75 -15.89
N THR A 106 -16.82 -13.08 -14.77
CA THR A 106 -16.14 -11.77 -14.76
C THR A 106 -14.65 -11.88 -14.44
N ALA A 107 -14.16 -13.09 -14.16
CA ALA A 107 -12.79 -13.34 -13.71
C ALA A 107 -12.41 -12.39 -12.56
N SER A 108 -13.22 -12.36 -11.51
CA SER A 108 -13.04 -11.46 -10.38
C SER A 108 -13.16 -12.16 -9.03
N VAL A 109 -12.49 -11.59 -8.04
CA VAL A 109 -12.62 -11.95 -6.63
C VAL A 109 -13.51 -10.92 -5.96
N GLU A 110 -14.54 -11.36 -5.28
CA GLU A 110 -15.31 -10.55 -4.34
C GLU A 110 -14.96 -10.94 -2.92
N LEU A 111 -14.66 -9.95 -2.07
CA LEU A 111 -14.35 -10.20 -0.68
C LEU A 111 -14.93 -9.14 0.24
N ILE A 112 -15.26 -9.54 1.46
CA ILE A 112 -15.64 -8.65 2.56
C ILE A 112 -14.60 -8.83 3.66
N PHE A 113 -13.91 -7.74 4.00
CA PHE A 113 -12.98 -7.75 5.12
C PHE A 113 -13.70 -7.97 6.45
N SER A 114 -13.09 -8.72 7.36
CA SER A 114 -13.67 -8.91 8.70
C SER A 114 -13.69 -7.57 9.46
N PRO A 115 -14.66 -7.37 10.39
CA PRO A 115 -14.74 -6.11 11.15
C PRO A 115 -13.46 -5.74 11.89
N ALA A 116 -12.68 -6.72 12.35
CA ALA A 116 -11.45 -6.47 13.09
C ALA A 116 -10.31 -5.89 12.24
N ILE A 117 -10.25 -6.21 10.93
CA ILE A 117 -9.19 -5.72 10.05
C ILE A 117 -9.47 -4.29 9.55
N ILE A 118 -10.74 -3.92 9.38
CA ILE A 118 -11.15 -2.65 8.78
C ILE A 118 -10.48 -1.44 9.47
N PRO A 119 -10.53 -1.26 10.79
CA PRO A 119 -9.89 -0.12 11.45
C PRO A 119 -8.35 -0.14 11.31
N LEU A 120 -7.75 -1.30 11.00
CA LEU A 120 -6.31 -1.45 10.81
C LEU A 120 -5.84 -1.05 9.40
N ILE A 121 -6.77 -0.89 8.45
CA ILE A 121 -6.50 -0.55 7.05
C ILE A 121 -7.22 0.72 6.56
N THR A 122 -8.08 1.36 7.39
CA THR A 122 -8.90 2.51 6.97
C THR A 122 -8.70 3.78 7.76
N ARG A 123 -8.35 3.71 9.04
CA ARG A 123 -8.22 4.90 9.90
C ARG A 123 -6.87 5.57 9.70
N LEU A 124 -6.85 6.72 9.05
CA LEU A 124 -5.66 7.53 8.74
C LEU A 124 -5.18 8.42 9.91
N GLU A 125 -5.94 8.51 11.00
CA GLU A 125 -5.70 9.46 12.11
C GLU A 125 -4.66 8.99 13.12
N GLU A 126 -4.23 7.74 13.05
CA GLU A 126 -3.25 7.16 13.96
C GLU A 126 -2.05 6.62 13.17
N GLN A 127 -0.97 6.27 13.86
CA GLN A 127 0.31 5.82 13.30
C GLN A 127 0.16 4.79 12.16
N PHE A 128 0.20 5.25 10.91
CA PHE A 128 0.17 4.43 9.72
C PHE A 128 1.54 4.33 9.07
N THR A 129 1.83 3.16 8.54
CA THR A 129 2.91 2.97 7.58
C THR A 129 2.31 3.02 6.19
N SER A 130 2.82 3.89 5.33
CA SER A 130 2.42 4.01 3.93
C SER A 130 3.57 3.64 3.00
N TYR A 131 3.25 2.98 1.90
CA TYR A 131 4.17 2.68 0.81
C TYR A 131 3.41 2.48 -0.49
N GLU A 132 4.05 2.75 -1.62
CA GLU A 132 3.45 2.53 -2.92
C GLU A 132 3.36 1.04 -3.26
N LEU A 133 2.24 0.60 -3.80
CA LEU A 133 2.03 -0.81 -4.19
C LEU A 133 3.08 -1.29 -5.20
N LYS A 134 3.60 -0.39 -6.04
CA LYS A 134 4.67 -0.72 -7.00
C LYS A 134 5.96 -1.23 -6.34
N GLN A 135 6.24 -0.83 -5.09
CA GLN A 135 7.45 -1.26 -4.39
C GLN A 135 7.47 -2.75 -4.08
N ILE A 136 6.29 -3.35 -3.94
CA ILE A 136 6.18 -4.78 -3.68
C ILE A 136 5.86 -5.60 -4.94
N SER A 137 5.55 -4.95 -6.05
CA SER A 137 5.19 -5.65 -7.29
C SER A 137 6.30 -6.58 -7.80
N GLY A 138 7.55 -6.16 -7.65
CA GLY A 138 8.72 -6.95 -8.02
C GLY A 138 9.12 -8.04 -7.01
N LEU A 139 8.50 -8.07 -5.83
CA LEU A 139 8.81 -9.06 -4.81
C LEU A 139 8.07 -10.37 -5.09
N ASN A 140 8.80 -11.46 -5.25
CA ASN A 140 8.26 -12.78 -5.57
C ASN A 140 8.24 -13.76 -4.38
N SER A 141 8.37 -13.25 -3.16
CA SER A 141 8.33 -14.02 -1.92
C SER A 141 7.48 -13.31 -0.87
N ALA A 142 6.58 -14.07 -0.23
CA ALA A 142 5.78 -13.61 0.90
C ALA A 142 6.66 -13.05 2.03
N TYR A 143 7.79 -13.70 2.31
CA TYR A 143 8.75 -13.24 3.32
C TYR A 143 9.41 -11.91 2.93
N ALA A 144 9.67 -11.69 1.64
CA ALA A 144 10.24 -10.42 1.19
C ALA A 144 9.23 -9.27 1.31
N VAL A 145 7.95 -9.50 1.00
CA VAL A 145 6.88 -8.52 1.22
C VAL A 145 6.77 -8.17 2.71
N ARG A 146 6.74 -9.18 3.57
CA ARG A 146 6.67 -8.97 5.02
C ARG A 146 7.88 -8.24 5.57
N LEU A 147 9.08 -8.62 5.14
CA LEU A 147 10.31 -7.94 5.53
C LEU A 147 10.27 -6.46 5.13
N TYR A 148 9.89 -6.16 3.90
CA TYR A 148 9.75 -4.78 3.43
C TYR A 148 8.79 -3.97 4.30
N GLU A 149 7.60 -4.50 4.61
CA GLU A 149 6.61 -3.85 5.47
C GLU A 149 7.16 -3.57 6.89
N LEU A 150 7.86 -4.54 7.48
CA LEU A 150 8.49 -4.37 8.80
C LEU A 150 9.58 -3.29 8.80
N LEU A 151 10.36 -3.20 7.72
CA LEU A 151 11.42 -2.21 7.59
C LEU A 151 10.86 -0.82 7.35
N ILE A 152 9.88 -0.69 6.44
CA ILE A 152 9.35 0.61 6.05
C ILE A 152 8.60 1.32 7.18
N ALA A 153 8.14 0.58 8.19
CA ALA A 153 7.61 1.14 9.42
C ALA A 153 8.63 2.01 10.18
N TRP A 154 9.92 1.81 9.91
CA TRP A 154 11.04 2.55 10.50
C TRP A 154 11.71 3.49 9.49
N ARG A 155 10.97 3.93 8.45
CA ARG A 155 11.52 4.77 7.38
C ARG A 155 12.17 6.05 7.91
N SER A 156 11.58 6.69 8.89
CA SER A 156 12.09 7.94 9.48
C SER A 156 13.46 7.80 10.14
N THR A 157 13.76 6.63 10.70
CA THR A 157 15.03 6.37 11.40
C THR A 157 16.06 5.63 10.53
N GLY A 158 15.62 4.95 9.46
CA GLY A 158 16.45 4.10 8.62
C GLY A 158 17.04 2.87 9.35
N LYS A 159 16.56 2.58 10.55
CA LYS A 159 17.01 1.44 11.38
C LYS A 159 15.87 0.90 12.24
N THR A 160 15.86 -0.43 12.44
CA THR A 160 14.95 -1.08 13.38
C THR A 160 15.59 -1.22 14.75
N PRO A 161 14.81 -1.38 15.82
CA PRO A 161 15.33 -1.96 17.07
C PRO A 161 15.80 -3.40 16.82
N VAL A 162 16.40 -4.00 17.84
CA VAL A 162 16.68 -5.45 17.83
C VAL A 162 15.34 -6.18 17.91
N LEU A 163 15.03 -6.93 16.86
CA LEU A 163 13.87 -7.81 16.81
C LEU A 163 14.29 -9.16 17.40
N GLU A 164 13.61 -9.59 18.44
CA GLU A 164 13.85 -10.88 19.07
C GLU A 164 13.53 -12.01 18.07
N LEU A 165 14.33 -13.08 18.07
CA LEU A 165 14.30 -14.10 17.03
C LEU A 165 12.92 -14.76 16.86
N ALA A 166 12.28 -15.16 17.96
CA ALA A 166 10.99 -15.84 17.90
C ALA A 166 9.90 -14.88 17.35
N GLU A 167 9.86 -13.66 17.87
CA GLU A 167 8.97 -12.61 17.43
C GLU A 167 9.17 -12.25 15.95
N PHE A 168 10.43 -12.12 15.52
CA PHE A 168 10.76 -11.81 14.13
C PHE A 168 10.31 -12.90 13.15
N ARG A 169 10.52 -14.17 13.51
CA ARG A 169 10.04 -15.31 12.70
C ARG A 169 8.51 -15.28 12.57
N GLN A 170 7.79 -15.07 13.66
CA GLN A 170 6.33 -14.95 13.66
C GLN A 170 5.85 -13.76 12.79
N LYS A 171 6.50 -12.60 12.90
CA LYS A 171 6.17 -11.41 12.08
C LYS A 171 6.45 -11.63 10.60
N LEU A 172 7.43 -12.43 10.23
CA LEU A 172 7.67 -12.85 8.85
C LEU A 172 6.65 -13.87 8.33
N GLY A 173 5.87 -14.50 9.22
CA GLY A 173 4.92 -15.55 8.87
C GLY A 173 5.55 -16.94 8.80
N VAL A 174 6.71 -17.14 9.43
CA VAL A 174 7.38 -18.46 9.52
C VAL A 174 6.72 -19.25 10.65
N LEU A 175 6.21 -20.44 10.31
CA LEU A 175 5.59 -21.33 11.30
C LEU A 175 6.64 -21.93 12.25
N GLU A 176 6.21 -22.33 13.45
CA GLU A 176 7.12 -22.84 14.49
C GLU A 176 7.93 -24.07 14.04
N ASN A 177 7.34 -24.94 13.24
CA ASN A 177 7.95 -26.15 12.71
C ASN A 177 8.76 -25.94 11.43
N GLU A 178 8.71 -24.75 10.81
CA GLU A 178 9.45 -24.44 9.59
C GLU A 178 10.86 -23.93 9.92
N TYR A 179 11.84 -24.29 9.12
CA TYR A 179 13.22 -23.78 9.19
C TYR A 179 13.78 -23.71 10.64
N SER A 180 13.63 -24.78 11.41
CA SER A 180 14.05 -24.85 12.82
C SER A 180 15.55 -24.58 13.02
N ARG A 181 16.38 -24.97 12.03
CA ARG A 181 17.81 -24.68 12.04
C ARG A 181 18.06 -23.24 11.56
N MET A 182 18.86 -22.48 12.31
CA MET A 182 19.23 -21.10 11.97
C MET A 182 19.86 -20.98 10.57
N HIS A 183 20.66 -21.96 10.16
CA HIS A 183 21.24 -22.00 8.82
C HIS A 183 20.15 -22.02 7.73
N ASP A 184 19.14 -22.89 7.89
CA ASP A 184 18.05 -23.02 6.92
C ASP A 184 17.15 -21.78 6.89
N PHE A 185 16.84 -21.22 8.06
CA PHE A 185 16.11 -19.96 8.17
C PHE A 185 16.84 -18.82 7.43
N LYS A 186 18.14 -18.66 7.65
CA LYS A 186 18.92 -17.64 6.93
C LYS A 186 18.95 -17.92 5.43
N LYS A 187 19.35 -19.12 5.02
CA LYS A 187 19.54 -19.46 3.62
C LYS A 187 18.25 -19.43 2.78
N ARG A 188 17.11 -19.81 3.37
CA ARG A 188 15.84 -19.99 2.63
C ARG A 188 14.84 -18.85 2.84
N VAL A 189 14.95 -18.09 3.94
CA VAL A 189 14.02 -17.03 4.29
C VAL A 189 14.70 -15.67 4.31
N LEU A 190 15.66 -15.47 5.23
CA LEU A 190 16.18 -14.16 5.53
C LEU A 190 17.06 -13.58 4.42
N ASP A 191 18.08 -14.31 3.97
CA ASP A 191 19.04 -13.83 2.98
C ASP A 191 18.37 -13.58 1.61
N PRO A 192 17.48 -14.48 1.10
CA PRO A 192 16.71 -14.19 -0.11
C PRO A 192 15.77 -13.00 0.05
N ALA A 193 15.10 -12.85 1.19
CA ALA A 193 14.20 -11.71 1.42
C ALA A 193 14.97 -10.38 1.41
N ILE A 194 16.11 -10.30 2.10
CA ILE A 194 16.98 -9.11 2.11
C ILE A 194 17.46 -8.78 0.69
N LYS A 195 17.89 -9.78 -0.07
CA LYS A 195 18.33 -9.61 -1.45
C LYS A 195 17.20 -9.04 -2.31
N HIS A 196 16.03 -9.68 -2.30
CA HIS A 196 14.88 -9.23 -3.09
C HIS A 196 14.43 -7.81 -2.73
N VAL A 197 14.32 -7.50 -1.44
CA VAL A 197 13.99 -6.14 -0.99
C VAL A 197 15.03 -5.15 -1.49
N SER A 198 16.32 -5.47 -1.37
CA SER A 198 17.38 -4.59 -1.82
C SER A 198 17.46 -4.43 -3.33
N GLU A 199 17.03 -5.40 -4.13
CA GLU A 199 17.05 -5.34 -5.59
C GLU A 199 15.81 -4.66 -6.18
N HIS A 200 14.62 -4.97 -5.65
CA HIS A 200 13.34 -4.67 -6.28
C HIS A 200 12.53 -3.55 -5.61
N THR A 201 12.99 -2.99 -4.49
CA THR A 201 12.30 -1.90 -3.81
C THR A 201 13.10 -0.61 -3.78
N ASP A 202 12.53 0.43 -3.18
CA ASP A 202 13.15 1.75 -2.99
C ASP A 202 14.22 1.80 -1.90
N ILE A 203 14.50 0.69 -1.20
CA ILE A 203 15.49 0.65 -0.12
C ILE A 203 16.59 -0.37 -0.37
N THR A 204 17.77 -0.13 0.22
CA THR A 204 18.86 -1.10 0.32
C THR A 204 19.06 -1.47 1.78
N VAL A 205 19.12 -2.76 2.09
CA VAL A 205 19.05 -3.29 3.45
C VAL A 205 20.37 -3.94 3.87
N LYS A 206 20.81 -3.68 5.10
CA LYS A 206 21.89 -4.39 5.79
C LYS A 206 21.34 -4.98 7.08
N VAL A 207 21.70 -6.23 7.39
CA VAL A 207 21.30 -6.94 8.57
C VAL A 207 22.47 -7.04 9.57
N GLU A 208 22.15 -6.88 10.85
CA GLU A 208 23.08 -7.12 11.96
C GLU A 208 22.51 -8.26 12.83
N GLN A 209 23.36 -9.22 13.21
CA GLN A 209 22.98 -10.34 14.05
C GLN A 209 23.36 -10.03 15.50
N HIS A 210 22.44 -10.28 16.41
CA HIS A 210 22.65 -10.17 17.84
C HIS A 210 22.69 -11.57 18.47
N LYS A 211 23.61 -11.77 19.41
CA LYS A 211 23.84 -13.06 20.05
C LYS A 211 23.66 -12.96 21.57
N ALA A 212 23.10 -14.01 22.15
CA ALA A 212 23.14 -14.28 23.57
C ALA A 212 23.99 -15.56 23.77
N GLY A 213 25.21 -15.37 24.23
CA GLY A 213 26.20 -16.44 24.28
C GLY A 213 26.58 -16.96 22.89
N ARG A 214 26.36 -18.25 22.64
CA ARG A 214 26.67 -18.92 21.37
C ARG A 214 25.48 -18.88 20.35
N SER A 215 24.30 -18.54 20.82
CA SER A 215 23.06 -18.56 20.01
C SER A 215 22.69 -17.17 19.48
N ILE A 216 22.09 -17.10 18.31
CA ILE A 216 21.51 -15.87 17.78
C ILE A 216 20.22 -15.58 18.56
N SER A 217 20.13 -14.40 19.16
CA SER A 217 18.98 -13.94 19.93
C SER A 217 18.04 -13.05 19.12
N GLY A 218 18.54 -12.42 18.04
CA GLY A 218 17.73 -11.54 17.23
C GLY A 218 18.50 -10.89 16.09
N PHE A 219 17.79 -10.03 15.36
CA PHE A 219 18.31 -9.28 14.24
C PHE A 219 17.92 -7.81 14.36
N SER A 220 18.78 -6.92 13.88
CA SER A 220 18.42 -5.53 13.58
C SER A 220 18.80 -5.21 12.14
N PHE A 221 18.14 -4.21 11.58
CA PHE A 221 18.31 -3.85 10.19
C PHE A 221 18.63 -2.36 10.10
N ARG A 222 19.56 -2.03 9.19
CA ARG A 222 19.79 -0.67 8.72
C ARG A 222 19.47 -0.63 7.25
N PHE A 223 18.79 0.40 6.81
CA PHE A 223 18.45 0.56 5.41
C PHE A 223 18.52 2.02 4.98
N LYS A 224 18.79 2.22 3.70
CA LYS A 224 18.83 3.53 3.08
C LYS A 224 17.88 3.54 1.90
N GLN A 225 17.16 4.65 1.73
CA GLN A 225 16.36 4.86 0.55
C GLN A 225 17.29 5.06 -0.65
N LYS A 226 17.00 4.38 -1.75
CA LYS A 226 17.71 4.58 -3.01
C LYS A 226 17.34 5.95 -3.54
N GLN A 227 18.32 6.70 -4.01
CA GLN A 227 18.04 7.92 -4.75
C GLN A 227 17.29 7.50 -6.02
N GLN A 228 16.07 7.96 -6.17
CA GLN A 228 15.42 7.89 -7.48
C GLN A 228 16.27 8.72 -8.43
N PRO A 229 16.59 8.22 -9.63
CA PRO A 229 17.22 9.08 -10.62
C PRO A 229 16.32 10.31 -10.74
N LYS A 230 16.88 11.49 -10.50
CA LYS A 230 16.20 12.74 -10.82
C LYS A 230 15.89 12.61 -12.31
N ILE A 231 14.62 12.44 -12.65
CA ILE A 231 14.16 12.64 -14.00
C ILE A 231 14.34 14.14 -14.17
N ASP A 232 15.44 14.54 -14.81
CA ASP A 232 15.61 15.91 -15.26
C ASP A 232 14.46 16.14 -16.25
N LYS A 233 13.38 16.76 -15.73
CA LYS A 233 12.29 17.22 -16.59
C LYS A 233 12.95 18.15 -17.61
N PRO A 234 12.63 18.05 -18.90
CA PRO A 234 13.15 18.97 -19.89
C PRO A 234 12.87 20.39 -19.39
N ILE A 235 13.93 21.12 -19.06
CA ILE A 235 13.82 22.52 -18.64
C ILE A 235 13.38 23.26 -19.90
N ASP A 236 12.18 23.83 -19.89
CA ASP A 236 11.75 24.74 -20.93
C ASP A 236 12.75 25.92 -20.98
N PRO A 237 13.51 26.09 -22.07
CA PRO A 237 14.53 27.13 -22.15
C PRO A 237 13.99 28.55 -22.02
N LYS A 238 12.67 28.73 -22.06
CA LYS A 238 11.98 30.02 -21.87
C LYS A 238 11.50 30.27 -20.44
N ARG A 239 11.76 29.33 -19.51
CA ARG A 239 11.31 29.43 -18.13
C ARG A 239 12.27 30.25 -17.28
N ASP A 240 11.75 31.22 -16.53
CA ASP A 240 12.48 31.94 -15.49
C ASP A 240 12.89 30.96 -14.38
N PRO A 241 14.19 30.75 -14.08
CA PRO A 241 14.65 29.82 -13.05
C PRO A 241 14.20 30.19 -11.62
N ASN A 242 13.74 31.43 -11.38
CA ASN A 242 13.25 31.87 -10.09
C ASN A 242 11.74 31.67 -9.91
N THR A 243 11.04 31.18 -10.92
CA THR A 243 9.60 30.88 -10.79
C THR A 243 9.41 29.52 -10.14
N PRO A 244 8.73 29.43 -8.98
CA PRO A 244 8.42 28.17 -8.32
C PRO A 244 7.72 27.19 -9.28
N ASP A 245 8.06 25.91 -9.18
CA ASP A 245 7.44 24.87 -10.01
C ASP A 245 6.04 24.58 -9.49
N PHE A 246 5.02 25.27 -10.02
CA PHE A 246 3.62 25.08 -9.69
C PHE A 246 3.00 23.84 -10.30
N PHE A 247 3.74 23.09 -11.13
CA PHE A 247 3.29 21.81 -11.63
C PHE A 247 3.55 20.71 -10.60
N ILE A 248 2.58 20.52 -9.74
CA ILE A 248 2.49 19.31 -8.93
C ILE A 248 1.93 18.24 -9.86
N ASP A 249 2.71 17.19 -10.12
CA ASP A 249 2.23 16.02 -10.85
C ASP A 249 1.12 15.36 -10.02
N MET A 250 -0.13 15.72 -10.30
CA MET A 250 -1.28 15.03 -9.73
C MET A 250 -1.35 13.62 -10.30
N THR A 251 -1.56 12.63 -9.44
CA THR A 251 -1.95 11.30 -9.89
C THR A 251 -3.33 11.36 -10.53
N ASP A 252 -3.67 10.41 -11.39
CA ASP A 252 -5.00 10.31 -12.00
C ASP A 252 -6.12 10.38 -10.96
N SER A 253 -5.99 9.63 -9.87
CA SER A 253 -6.97 9.63 -8.77
C SER A 253 -7.10 10.99 -8.08
N GLN A 254 -5.98 11.67 -7.85
CA GLN A 254 -6.00 13.04 -7.28
C GLN A 254 -6.63 14.03 -8.24
N ARG A 255 -6.35 13.92 -9.54
CA ARG A 255 -6.93 14.77 -10.57
C ARG A 255 -8.44 14.59 -10.64
N HIS A 256 -8.94 13.36 -10.69
CA HIS A 256 -10.37 13.06 -10.69
C HIS A 256 -11.06 13.49 -9.39
N PHE A 257 -10.44 13.28 -8.26
CA PHE A 257 -10.98 13.76 -6.97
C PHE A 257 -11.07 15.28 -6.93
N PHE A 258 -10.02 15.98 -7.36
CA PHE A 258 -10.01 17.44 -7.43
C PHE A 258 -11.06 17.96 -8.43
N ALA A 259 -11.16 17.34 -9.59
CA ALA A 259 -12.16 17.65 -10.60
C ALA A 259 -13.60 17.48 -10.09
N HIS A 260 -13.87 16.42 -9.32
CA HIS A 260 -15.16 16.23 -8.69
C HIS A 260 -15.48 17.32 -7.66
N LYS A 261 -14.49 17.79 -6.90
CA LYS A 261 -14.68 18.91 -5.99
C LYS A 261 -14.92 20.22 -6.73
N LEU A 262 -14.21 20.45 -7.82
CA LEU A 262 -14.42 21.62 -8.67
C LEU A 262 -15.79 21.63 -9.34
N SER A 263 -16.31 20.49 -9.79
CA SER A 263 -17.58 20.42 -10.54
C SER A 263 -18.80 20.92 -9.77
N VAL A 264 -18.73 20.99 -8.45
CA VAL A 264 -19.80 21.50 -7.58
C VAL A 264 -19.62 22.96 -7.17
N LEU A 265 -18.55 23.62 -7.61
CA LEU A 265 -18.31 25.03 -7.30
C LEU A 265 -19.10 25.93 -8.25
N PRO A 266 -19.75 26.99 -7.75
CA PRO A 266 -20.47 27.96 -8.59
C PRO A 266 -19.57 28.61 -9.64
N GLU A 267 -18.31 28.85 -9.31
CA GLU A 267 -17.30 29.48 -10.19
C GLU A 267 -17.00 28.63 -11.43
N MET A 268 -17.25 27.32 -11.35
CA MET A 268 -17.04 26.41 -12.47
C MET A 268 -18.23 26.35 -13.41
N SER A 269 -19.37 26.98 -13.10
CA SER A 269 -20.58 26.92 -13.90
C SER A 269 -20.41 27.50 -15.33
N GLU A 270 -19.48 28.44 -15.50
CA GLU A 270 -19.16 29.00 -16.85
C GLU A 270 -18.51 27.98 -17.79
N TYR A 271 -17.95 26.90 -17.25
CA TYR A 271 -17.33 25.81 -18.01
C TYR A 271 -18.29 24.64 -18.25
N SER A 272 -19.48 24.65 -17.67
CA SER A 272 -20.49 23.60 -17.92
C SER A 272 -21.10 23.71 -19.33
N VAL A 273 -21.45 22.57 -19.91
CA VAL A 273 -22.03 22.52 -21.26
C VAL A 273 -23.39 21.81 -21.21
N GLY A 274 -24.42 22.58 -21.53
CA GLY A 274 -25.77 22.05 -21.62
C GLY A 274 -26.33 21.47 -20.32
N THR A 275 -26.91 20.27 -20.37
CA THR A 275 -27.52 19.57 -19.24
C THR A 275 -26.68 18.37 -18.78
N GLU A 276 -25.35 18.48 -18.87
CA GLU A 276 -24.44 17.40 -18.42
C GLU A 276 -24.59 17.11 -16.91
N SER A 277 -24.41 15.86 -16.51
CA SER A 277 -24.40 15.49 -15.10
C SER A 277 -23.14 16.01 -14.39
N TYR A 278 -23.22 16.22 -13.06
CA TYR A 278 -22.04 16.60 -12.29
C TYR A 278 -20.88 15.59 -12.42
N GLU A 279 -21.17 14.33 -12.64
CA GLU A 279 -20.14 13.28 -12.84
C GLU A 279 -19.46 13.44 -14.21
N ASP A 280 -20.20 13.74 -15.26
CA ASP A 280 -19.65 13.93 -16.60
C ASP A 280 -18.90 15.26 -16.68
N PHE A 281 -19.41 16.29 -16.01
CA PHE A 281 -18.69 17.55 -15.85
C PHE A 281 -17.37 17.36 -15.08
N ALA A 282 -17.35 16.58 -14.01
CA ALA A 282 -16.12 16.25 -13.28
C ALA A 282 -15.10 15.51 -14.15
N LYS A 283 -15.52 14.56 -14.99
CA LYS A 283 -14.62 13.87 -15.94
C LYS A 283 -13.99 14.87 -16.90
N ARG A 284 -14.79 15.78 -17.46
CA ARG A 284 -14.32 16.81 -18.38
C ARG A 284 -13.37 17.81 -17.70
N ILE A 285 -13.65 18.22 -16.46
CA ILE A 285 -12.71 19.03 -15.68
C ILE A 285 -11.40 18.26 -15.45
N ALA A 286 -11.45 16.96 -15.20
CA ALA A 286 -10.24 16.15 -15.03
C ALA A 286 -9.37 16.13 -16.29
N GLU A 287 -9.97 16.14 -17.48
CA GLU A 287 -9.25 16.31 -18.75
C GLU A 287 -8.70 17.72 -18.92
N MET A 288 -9.48 18.75 -18.59
CA MET A 288 -9.05 20.15 -18.65
C MET A 288 -7.86 20.42 -17.71
N LEU A 289 -7.76 19.74 -16.57
CA LEU A 289 -6.63 19.86 -15.63
C LEU A 289 -5.32 19.30 -16.18
N LEU A 290 -5.33 18.59 -17.31
CA LEU A 290 -4.10 18.20 -18.03
C LEU A 290 -3.51 19.37 -18.81
N GLU A 291 -4.32 20.40 -19.11
CA GLU A 291 -3.86 21.60 -19.81
C GLU A 291 -3.24 22.60 -18.81
N PRO A 292 -1.98 23.03 -19.03
CA PRO A 292 -1.28 23.92 -18.10
C PRO A 292 -2.01 25.22 -17.77
N GLU A 293 -2.67 25.80 -18.75
CA GLU A 293 -3.39 27.07 -18.60
C GLU A 293 -4.66 26.91 -17.76
N LYS A 294 -5.43 25.85 -18.01
CA LYS A 294 -6.63 25.52 -17.25
C LYS A 294 -6.30 25.14 -15.81
N PHE A 295 -5.22 24.37 -15.60
CA PHE A 295 -4.74 24.06 -14.28
C PHE A 295 -4.44 25.33 -13.46
N ARG A 296 -3.73 26.30 -14.03
CA ARG A 296 -3.42 27.58 -13.35
C ARG A 296 -4.68 28.37 -13.01
N THR A 297 -5.71 28.28 -13.84
CA THR A 297 -7.00 28.97 -13.62
C THR A 297 -7.80 28.29 -12.50
N PHE A 298 -7.82 26.96 -12.46
CA PHE A 298 -8.68 26.22 -11.53
C PHE A 298 -8.03 25.95 -10.16
N TYR A 299 -6.69 25.90 -10.10
CA TYR A 299 -5.97 25.60 -8.87
C TYR A 299 -6.20 26.64 -7.74
N PRO A 300 -6.28 27.95 -7.99
CA PRO A 300 -6.54 28.95 -6.96
C PRO A 300 -7.99 29.00 -6.46
N LEU A 301 -8.93 28.30 -7.13
CA LEU A 301 -10.32 28.34 -6.70
C LEU A 301 -10.45 27.73 -5.30
N PRO A 302 -11.16 28.40 -4.38
CA PRO A 302 -11.31 27.94 -3.02
C PRO A 302 -12.18 26.69 -3.00
N VAL A 303 -11.56 25.54 -3.13
CA VAL A 303 -12.19 24.28 -2.77
C VAL A 303 -12.36 24.34 -1.26
N SER A 304 -13.52 24.86 -0.83
CA SER A 304 -13.79 25.05 0.58
C SER A 304 -13.66 23.73 1.34
N TYR A 305 -12.62 23.76 2.17
CA TYR A 305 -12.48 23.08 3.44
C TYR A 305 -12.35 21.58 3.49
N THR A 306 -11.28 21.34 4.10
CA THR A 306 -10.72 20.22 4.86
C THR A 306 -9.73 19.37 4.10
N HIS A 307 -8.46 19.68 4.36
CA HIS A 307 -7.28 18.81 4.24
C HIS A 307 -6.91 18.31 2.82
N LEU A 308 -6.88 19.22 1.86
CA LEU A 308 -5.88 19.15 0.80
C LEU A 308 -4.61 19.90 1.26
N THR A 309 -4.04 19.49 2.36
CA THR A 309 -2.61 19.67 2.53
C THR A 309 -1.96 18.69 1.58
N LEU A 310 -1.68 19.14 0.37
CA LEU A 310 -0.62 18.57 -0.43
C LEU A 310 0.58 18.41 0.50
N PRO A 311 1.29 17.30 0.53
CA PRO A 311 2.49 17.19 1.32
C PRO A 311 3.43 18.29 0.86
N THR A 312 3.52 19.34 1.68
CA THR A 312 4.53 20.37 1.52
C THR A 312 5.83 19.65 1.75
N ILE A 313 6.58 19.40 0.69
CA ILE A 313 7.95 18.94 0.78
C ILE A 313 8.72 20.12 1.37
N TYR A 314 8.85 20.16 2.67
CA TYR A 314 9.89 20.94 3.30
C TYR A 314 11.22 20.25 2.99
N SER A 315 11.93 20.82 2.04
CA SER A 315 13.37 20.66 1.92
C SER A 315 14.01 21.37 3.11
N VAL A 316 14.62 20.60 4.00
CA VAL A 316 15.80 20.99 4.77
C VAL A 316 16.83 19.89 4.63
#